data_f7839f285fe005f426049644c578dcaf
#
_entry.id   f7839f285fe005f426049644c578dcaf
#
_cell.length_a   1.000
_cell.length_b   1.000
_cell.length_c   1.000
_cell.angle_alpha   90.00
_cell.angle_beta   90.00
_cell.angle_gamma   90.00
#
_symmetry.space_group_name_H-M   'P 1'
#
loop_
_entity.id
_entity.type
_entity.pdbx_description
1 polymer ?
#
loop_
_entity_poly.entity_id
_entity_poly.type
_entity_poly.pdbx_seq_one_letter_code
_entity_poly.pdbx_strand_id
1 'polypeptide(L)'
;MTEPRVRPDPAFALLGLYETALPEVYGYLLSRCGDRTLAEELTSETFLGAVAACRKEYAPPVSTGWLIGVARHKLADHWRRKEREERGLRLVADFTVSEKDVVDPWDERLDALRARQVLESLGPHHRAALTLRYVDGLGVPEVAGHLGRSVHATEALLVRARSAFRRAYEVKEGRDA
;
A
#
# COMPACT_ATOMS: atom_id res chain seq x y z
N MET A 1 20.68 -32.85 27.65
CA MET A 1 19.53 -32.10 28.23
C MET A 1 19.50 -30.76 27.48
N THR A 2 18.57 -30.61 26.54
CA THR A 2 18.42 -29.34 25.79
C THR A 2 17.49 -28.45 26.60
N GLU A 3 18.01 -27.36 27.12
CA GLU A 3 17.18 -26.36 27.81
C GLU A 3 16.03 -25.92 26.89
N PRO A 4 14.80 -25.81 27.38
CA PRO A 4 13.70 -25.26 26.61
C PRO A 4 14.02 -23.80 26.32
N ARG A 5 14.23 -23.44 25.05
CA ARG A 5 14.31 -22.05 24.62
C ARG A 5 12.96 -21.39 24.96
N VAL A 6 12.93 -20.70 26.10
CA VAL A 6 11.81 -19.82 26.44
C VAL A 6 11.72 -18.77 25.35
N ARG A 7 10.69 -18.84 24.51
CA ARG A 7 10.42 -17.76 23.56
C ARG A 7 10.11 -16.52 24.38
N PRO A 8 10.80 -15.39 24.15
CA PRO A 8 10.46 -14.15 24.84
C PRO A 8 8.98 -13.82 24.56
N ASP A 9 8.30 -13.32 25.57
CA ASP A 9 6.91 -12.88 25.42
C ASP A 9 6.83 -11.88 24.22
N PRO A 10 5.97 -12.14 23.23
CA PRO A 10 5.86 -11.30 22.04
C PRO A 10 5.56 -9.83 22.36
N ALA A 11 4.88 -9.55 23.47
CA ALA A 11 4.60 -8.19 23.92
C ALA A 11 5.89 -7.48 24.38
N PHE A 12 6.78 -8.16 25.09
CA PHE A 12 8.11 -7.60 25.44
C PHE A 12 9.00 -7.43 24.22
N ALA A 13 8.96 -8.37 23.27
CA ALA A 13 9.70 -8.24 22.02
C ALA A 13 9.22 -7.01 21.21
N LEU A 14 7.91 -6.77 21.17
CA LEU A 14 7.32 -5.61 20.52
C LEU A 14 7.75 -4.30 21.22
N LEU A 15 7.73 -4.27 22.54
CA LEU A 15 8.16 -3.09 23.30
C LEU A 15 9.64 -2.75 23.08
N GLY A 16 10.51 -3.77 23.09
CA GLY A 16 11.94 -3.58 22.81
C GLY A 16 12.24 -3.12 21.38
N LEU A 17 11.35 -3.41 20.44
CA LEU A 17 11.50 -3.01 19.03
C LEU A 17 10.88 -1.64 18.73
N TYR A 18 10.04 -1.11 19.61
CA TYR A 18 9.21 0.07 19.35
C TYR A 18 10.01 1.29 18.88
N GLU A 19 11.04 1.68 19.61
CA GLU A 19 11.81 2.89 19.30
C GLU A 19 12.53 2.81 17.95
N THR A 20 13.01 1.63 17.57
CA THR A 20 13.71 1.43 16.30
C THR A 20 12.77 1.24 15.13
N ALA A 21 11.64 0.54 15.34
CA ALA A 21 10.69 0.25 14.29
C ALA A 21 9.74 1.42 13.98
N LEU A 22 9.49 2.31 14.96
CA LEU A 22 8.55 3.44 14.77
C LEU A 22 8.94 4.33 13.58
N PRO A 23 10.18 4.85 13.47
CA PRO A 23 10.56 5.69 12.33
C PRO A 23 10.54 4.93 11.01
N GLU A 24 10.82 3.63 10.99
CA GLU A 24 10.78 2.81 9.77
C GLU A 24 9.34 2.59 9.29
N VAL A 25 8.42 2.25 10.19
CA VAL A 25 6.99 2.08 9.88
C VAL A 25 6.38 3.40 9.41
N TYR A 26 6.67 4.50 10.12
CA TYR A 26 6.20 5.83 9.73
C TYR A 26 6.74 6.24 8.36
N GLY A 27 8.06 6.10 8.14
CA GLY A 27 8.70 6.41 6.86
C GLY A 27 8.14 5.58 5.70
N TYR A 28 7.88 4.28 5.93
CA TYR A 28 7.20 3.41 4.99
C TYR A 28 5.82 3.96 4.60
N LEU A 29 4.98 4.28 5.58
CA LEU A 29 3.63 4.77 5.35
C LEU A 29 3.64 6.15 4.69
N LEU A 30 4.44 7.09 5.19
CA LEU A 30 4.54 8.45 4.64
C LEU A 30 4.96 8.44 3.17
N SER A 31 5.92 7.59 2.81
CA SER A 31 6.38 7.48 1.42
C SER A 31 5.31 6.96 0.45
N ARG A 32 4.28 6.26 0.93
CA ARG A 32 3.20 5.67 0.11
C ARG A 32 1.92 6.50 0.11
N CYS A 33 1.56 7.10 1.24
CA CYS A 33 0.35 7.92 1.30
C CYS A 33 0.60 9.40 0.96
N GLY A 34 1.83 9.91 1.13
CA GLY A 34 2.16 11.31 0.85
C GLY A 34 1.51 12.32 1.81
N ASP A 35 0.73 11.84 2.77
CA ASP A 35 0.01 12.64 3.75
C ASP A 35 0.53 12.32 5.15
N ARG A 36 1.01 13.34 5.86
CA ARG A 36 1.59 13.20 7.19
C ARG A 36 0.57 12.72 8.21
N THR A 37 -0.62 13.32 8.22
CA THR A 37 -1.68 12.99 9.19
C THR A 37 -2.12 11.54 9.02
N LEU A 38 -2.34 11.13 7.78
CA LEU A 38 -2.68 9.74 7.48
C LEU A 38 -1.55 8.77 7.84
N ALA A 39 -0.29 9.14 7.61
CA ALA A 39 0.84 8.29 7.98
C ALA A 39 0.94 8.11 9.51
N GLU A 40 0.70 9.17 10.30
CA GLU A 40 0.66 9.12 11.76
C GLU A 40 -0.49 8.22 12.26
N GLU A 41 -1.69 8.38 11.69
CA GLU A 41 -2.86 7.55 12.02
C GLU A 41 -2.60 6.07 11.73
N LEU A 42 -2.15 5.73 10.52
CA LEU A 42 -1.87 4.36 10.12
C LEU A 42 -0.69 3.75 10.89
N THR A 43 0.29 4.56 11.30
CA THR A 43 1.38 4.11 12.18
C THR A 43 0.82 3.68 13.53
N SER A 44 -0.02 4.50 14.14
CA SER A 44 -0.70 4.18 15.41
C SER A 44 -1.54 2.92 15.28
N GLU A 45 -2.35 2.81 14.23
CA GLU A 45 -3.15 1.61 13.95
C GLU A 45 -2.29 0.36 13.74
N THR A 46 -1.10 0.50 13.14
CA THR A 46 -0.16 -0.60 12.94
C THR A 46 0.32 -1.16 14.27
N PHE A 47 0.78 -0.31 15.17
CA PHE A 47 1.25 -0.75 16.49
C PHE A 47 0.12 -1.27 17.37
N LEU A 48 -1.08 -0.68 17.33
CA LEU A 48 -2.25 -1.23 18.02
C LEU A 48 -2.62 -2.62 17.49
N GLY A 49 -2.59 -2.80 16.18
CA GLY A 49 -2.82 -4.11 15.55
C GLY A 49 -1.74 -5.13 15.94
N ALA A 50 -0.49 -4.70 16.06
CA ALA A 50 0.62 -5.54 16.50
C ALA A 50 0.44 -5.98 17.96
N VAL A 51 0.06 -5.07 18.86
CA VAL A 51 -0.26 -5.41 20.26
C VAL A 51 -1.38 -6.43 20.33
N ALA A 52 -2.46 -6.25 19.57
CA ALA A 52 -3.56 -7.20 19.52
C ALA A 52 -3.13 -8.58 18.98
N ALA A 53 -2.21 -8.62 18.00
CA ALA A 53 -1.67 -9.87 17.47
C ALA A 53 -0.77 -10.59 18.49
N CYS A 54 0.05 -9.86 19.25
CA CYS A 54 0.91 -10.42 20.29
C CYS A 54 0.13 -11.07 21.46
N ARG A 55 -1.14 -10.69 21.66
CA ARG A 55 -2.01 -11.26 22.71
C ARG A 55 -2.70 -12.56 22.29
N LYS A 56 -2.56 -12.99 21.05
CA LYS A 56 -3.15 -14.23 20.56
C LYS A 56 -2.32 -15.44 21.02
N GLU A 57 -2.96 -16.59 21.14
CA GLU A 57 -2.31 -17.87 21.52
C GLU A 57 -1.15 -18.24 20.57
N TYR A 58 -1.29 -17.90 19.29
CA TYR A 58 -0.26 -18.08 18.25
C TYR A 58 0.24 -16.72 17.76
N ALA A 59 1.02 -16.03 18.60
CA ALA A 59 1.60 -14.77 18.23
C ALA A 59 2.71 -14.94 17.16
N PRO A 60 2.75 -14.09 16.13
CA PRO A 60 3.78 -14.14 15.12
C PRO A 60 5.14 -13.72 15.70
N PRO A 61 6.27 -14.10 15.06
CA PRO A 61 7.57 -13.58 15.43
C PRO A 61 7.62 -12.07 15.14
N VAL A 62 7.81 -11.27 16.19
CA VAL A 62 7.85 -9.81 16.11
C VAL A 62 9.16 -9.37 15.49
N SER A 63 9.09 -8.59 14.41
CA SER A 63 10.22 -7.96 13.72
C SER A 63 9.76 -6.70 12.99
N THR A 64 10.69 -5.80 12.64
CA THR A 64 10.37 -4.62 11.82
C THR A 64 9.73 -5.03 10.49
N GLY A 65 10.25 -6.06 9.82
CA GLY A 65 9.67 -6.58 8.57
C GLY A 65 8.21 -7.04 8.74
N TRP A 66 7.89 -7.70 9.84
CA TRP A 66 6.51 -8.09 10.16
C TRP A 66 5.63 -6.85 10.41
N LEU A 67 6.13 -5.84 11.14
CA LEU A 67 5.42 -4.57 11.37
C LEU A 67 5.15 -3.83 10.05
N ILE A 68 6.10 -3.81 9.12
CA ILE A 68 5.89 -3.27 7.76
C ILE A 68 4.78 -4.06 7.02
N GLY A 69 4.72 -5.38 7.18
CA GLY A 69 3.62 -6.20 6.67
C GLY A 69 2.26 -5.78 7.25
N VAL A 70 2.18 -5.55 8.57
CA VAL A 70 0.97 -5.03 9.23
C VAL A 70 0.60 -3.65 8.69
N ALA A 71 1.58 -2.74 8.57
CA ALA A 71 1.39 -1.40 8.01
C ALA A 71 0.83 -1.43 6.58
N ARG A 72 1.36 -2.34 5.74
CA ARG A 72 0.88 -2.56 4.37
C ARG A 72 -0.60 -2.96 4.35
N HIS A 73 -1.00 -3.88 5.22
CA HIS A 73 -2.41 -4.26 5.35
C HIS A 73 -3.28 -3.07 5.76
N LYS A 74 -2.85 -2.28 6.74
CA LYS A 74 -3.57 -1.09 7.19
C LYS A 74 -3.75 -0.07 6.07
N LEU A 75 -2.70 0.18 5.31
CA LEU A 75 -2.75 1.09 4.16
C LEU A 75 -3.68 0.57 3.05
N ALA A 76 -3.63 -0.73 2.73
CA ALA A 76 -4.54 -1.35 1.76
C ALA A 76 -6.01 -1.27 2.22
N ASP A 77 -6.27 -1.48 3.52
CA ASP A 77 -7.61 -1.34 4.12
C ASP A 77 -8.13 0.10 4.03
N HIS A 78 -7.26 1.08 4.29
CA HIS A 78 -7.59 2.50 4.11
C HIS A 78 -8.01 2.81 2.67
N TRP A 79 -7.24 2.38 1.67
CA TRP A 79 -7.57 2.61 0.27
C TRP A 79 -8.86 1.89 -0.15
N ARG A 80 -9.10 0.66 0.32
CA ARG A 80 -10.36 -0.05 0.06
C ARG A 80 -11.56 0.66 0.66
N ARG A 81 -11.42 1.24 1.86
CA ARG A 81 -12.47 2.02 2.52
C ARG A 81 -12.77 3.30 1.74
N LYS A 82 -11.73 4.05 1.37
CA LYS A 82 -11.84 5.27 0.58
C LYS A 82 -12.46 5.03 -0.81
N GLU A 83 -12.11 3.92 -1.48
CA GLU A 83 -12.73 3.52 -2.74
C GLU A 83 -14.24 3.28 -2.58
N ARG A 84 -14.65 2.62 -1.50
CA ARG A 84 -16.09 2.37 -1.24
C ARG A 84 -16.85 3.65 -0.97
N GLU A 85 -16.27 4.58 -0.23
CA GLU A 85 -16.84 5.91 0.03
C GLU A 85 -17.01 6.70 -1.26
N GLU A 86 -15.99 6.74 -2.10
CA GLU A 86 -16.05 7.41 -3.40
C GLU A 86 -17.05 6.77 -4.36
N ARG A 87 -17.21 5.45 -4.34
CA ARG A 87 -18.25 4.76 -5.13
C ARG A 87 -19.65 5.08 -4.63
N GLY A 88 -19.85 5.17 -3.32
CA GLY A 88 -21.13 5.58 -2.74
C GLY A 88 -21.55 6.99 -3.19
N LEU A 89 -20.60 7.88 -3.38
CA LEU A 89 -20.80 9.23 -3.92
C LEU A 89 -20.94 9.27 -5.45
N ARG A 90 -20.42 8.26 -6.17
CA ARG A 90 -20.39 8.20 -7.65
C ARG A 90 -21.54 7.46 -8.30
N LEU A 91 -22.62 7.14 -7.61
CA LEU A 91 -23.82 6.53 -8.22
C LEU A 91 -24.47 7.37 -9.36
N VAL A 92 -23.78 8.39 -9.88
CA VAL A 92 -24.24 9.30 -10.95
C VAL A 92 -23.26 9.46 -12.12
N ALA A 93 -22.18 8.71 -12.23
CA ALA A 93 -21.30 8.85 -13.40
C ALA A 93 -20.74 7.51 -13.88
N ASP A 94 -21.36 6.99 -14.92
CA ASP A 94 -20.91 5.85 -15.71
C ASP A 94 -19.79 6.30 -16.66
N PHE A 95 -18.58 5.75 -16.52
CA PHE A 95 -17.50 5.91 -17.50
C PHE A 95 -16.97 4.55 -17.92
N THR A 96 -17.46 4.11 -19.07
CA THR A 96 -16.86 3.04 -19.87
C THR A 96 -15.52 3.51 -20.43
N VAL A 97 -14.44 2.88 -20.02
CA VAL A 97 -13.12 3.07 -20.62
C VAL A 97 -12.82 1.89 -21.52
N SER A 98 -12.70 2.18 -22.81
CA SER A 98 -12.30 1.24 -23.86
C SER A 98 -10.89 0.70 -23.61
N GLU A 99 -10.77 -0.62 -23.65
CA GLU A 99 -9.49 -1.32 -23.62
C GLU A 99 -8.75 -1.13 -24.94
N LYS A 100 -7.53 -0.63 -24.87
CA LYS A 100 -6.48 -0.96 -25.82
C LYS A 100 -5.19 -1.22 -25.05
N ASP A 101 -4.77 -2.47 -25.11
CA ASP A 101 -3.48 -2.92 -24.63
C ASP A 101 -2.35 -2.28 -25.44
N VAL A 102 -1.49 -1.56 -24.75
CA VAL A 102 -0.12 -1.36 -25.21
C VAL A 102 0.79 -1.70 -24.05
N VAL A 103 1.44 -2.84 -24.15
CA VAL A 103 2.57 -3.20 -23.30
C VAL A 103 3.74 -2.38 -23.77
N ASP A 104 4.06 -1.33 -23.01
CA ASP A 104 5.26 -0.53 -23.25
C ASP A 104 6.12 -0.59 -21.99
N PRO A 105 7.41 -0.94 -22.10
CA PRO A 105 8.31 -0.94 -20.96
C PRO A 105 8.33 0.47 -20.37
N TRP A 106 8.21 0.56 -19.04
CA TRP A 106 8.35 1.81 -18.32
C TRP A 106 9.68 2.45 -18.69
N ASP A 107 9.61 3.63 -19.28
CA ASP A 107 10.81 4.38 -19.66
C ASP A 107 11.64 4.66 -18.39
N GLU A 108 12.90 4.23 -18.36
CA GLU A 108 13.81 4.33 -17.20
C GLU A 108 14.07 5.77 -16.73
N ARG A 109 13.48 6.75 -17.39
CA ARG A 109 13.67 8.20 -17.16
C ARG A 109 12.52 8.89 -16.43
N LEU A 110 11.62 8.14 -15.77
CA LEU A 110 10.60 8.77 -14.95
C LEU A 110 11.26 9.55 -13.81
N ASP A 111 11.09 10.86 -13.79
CA ASP A 111 11.47 11.68 -12.64
C ASP A 111 10.70 11.17 -11.40
N ALA A 112 11.43 10.68 -10.40
CA ALA A 112 10.85 10.04 -9.22
C ALA A 112 9.90 10.98 -8.44
N LEU A 113 10.21 12.28 -8.39
CA LEU A 113 9.34 13.26 -7.75
C LEU A 113 8.04 13.44 -8.52
N ARG A 114 8.13 13.53 -9.83
CA ARG A 114 6.98 13.69 -10.72
C ARG A 114 6.12 12.42 -10.72
N ALA A 115 6.74 11.24 -10.81
CA ALA A 115 6.03 9.97 -10.73
C ALA A 115 5.24 9.85 -9.41
N ARG A 116 5.83 10.28 -8.30
CA ARG A 116 5.16 10.31 -7.00
C ARG A 116 3.95 11.25 -6.99
N GLN A 117 4.10 12.48 -7.50
CA GLN A 117 3.00 13.45 -7.58
C GLN A 117 1.86 12.95 -8.46
N VAL A 118 2.18 12.30 -9.59
CA VAL A 118 1.18 11.68 -10.45
C VAL A 118 0.46 10.54 -9.72
N LEU A 119 1.20 9.67 -9.03
CA LEU A 119 0.64 8.59 -8.25
C LEU A 119 -0.32 9.12 -7.17
N GLU A 120 0.03 10.22 -6.51
CA GLU A 120 -0.80 10.89 -5.50
C GLU A 120 -2.09 11.49 -6.08
N SER A 121 -2.08 11.89 -7.35
CA SER A 121 -3.25 12.44 -8.04
C SER A 121 -4.25 11.39 -8.53
N LEU A 122 -3.86 10.11 -8.55
CA LEU A 122 -4.75 9.02 -8.98
C LEU A 122 -5.81 8.70 -7.92
N GLY A 123 -6.95 8.19 -8.40
CA GLY A 123 -7.97 7.64 -7.50
C GLY A 123 -7.43 6.48 -6.65
N PRO A 124 -8.01 6.26 -5.45
CA PRO A 124 -7.44 5.39 -4.42
C PRO A 124 -7.17 3.96 -4.88
N HIS A 125 -8.02 3.37 -5.70
CA HIS A 125 -7.85 2.00 -6.21
C HIS A 125 -6.71 1.87 -7.23
N HIS A 126 -6.51 2.85 -8.13
CA HIS A 126 -5.38 2.88 -9.06
C HIS A 126 -4.07 3.10 -8.30
N ARG A 127 -4.07 4.07 -7.39
CA ARG A 127 -2.92 4.35 -6.53
C ARG A 127 -2.52 3.12 -5.72
N ALA A 128 -3.48 2.46 -5.06
CA ALA A 128 -3.24 1.25 -4.29
C ALA A 128 -2.61 0.14 -5.14
N ALA A 129 -3.19 -0.15 -6.31
CA ALA A 129 -2.70 -1.21 -7.19
C ALA A 129 -1.26 -0.93 -7.67
N LEU A 130 -0.96 0.29 -8.11
CA LEU A 130 0.37 0.66 -8.59
C LEU A 130 1.40 0.68 -7.46
N THR A 131 1.05 1.21 -6.29
CA THR A 131 1.95 1.23 -5.12
C THR A 131 2.31 -0.17 -4.70
N LEU A 132 1.34 -1.05 -4.48
CA LEU A 132 1.59 -2.44 -4.08
C LEU A 132 2.41 -3.20 -5.13
N ARG A 133 2.12 -3.01 -6.41
CA ARG A 133 2.79 -3.73 -7.50
C ARG A 133 4.20 -3.23 -7.76
N TYR A 134 4.41 -1.90 -7.86
CA TYR A 134 5.66 -1.32 -8.38
C TYR A 134 6.53 -0.68 -7.31
N VAL A 135 5.94 -0.13 -6.25
CA VAL A 135 6.72 0.45 -5.14
C VAL A 135 7.07 -0.62 -4.10
N ASP A 136 6.12 -1.52 -3.79
CA ASP A 136 6.34 -2.61 -2.83
C ASP A 136 6.82 -3.91 -3.51
N GLY A 137 6.81 -4.00 -4.84
CA GLY A 137 7.32 -5.13 -5.59
C GLY A 137 6.49 -6.42 -5.47
N LEU A 138 5.23 -6.34 -5.04
CA LEU A 138 4.39 -7.51 -4.81
C LEU A 138 3.97 -8.19 -6.13
N GLY A 139 3.86 -9.51 -6.11
CA GLY A 139 3.23 -10.28 -7.20
C GLY A 139 1.74 -9.97 -7.34
N VAL A 140 1.16 -10.19 -8.53
CA VAL A 140 -0.28 -9.92 -8.76
C VAL A 140 -1.20 -10.67 -7.80
N PRO A 141 -0.94 -11.96 -7.45
CA PRO A 141 -1.74 -12.66 -6.44
C PRO A 141 -1.70 -12.01 -5.06
N GLU A 142 -0.54 -11.47 -4.65
CA GLU A 142 -0.38 -10.78 -3.37
C GLU A 142 -1.13 -9.43 -3.37
N VAL A 143 -1.02 -8.67 -4.47
CA VAL A 143 -1.79 -7.43 -4.67
C VAL A 143 -3.29 -7.72 -4.61
N ALA A 144 -3.74 -8.80 -5.26
CA ALA A 144 -5.13 -9.24 -5.23
C ALA A 144 -5.61 -9.53 -3.80
N GLY A 145 -4.80 -10.25 -3.02
CA GLY A 145 -5.07 -10.53 -1.60
C GLY A 145 -5.21 -9.25 -0.77
N HIS A 146 -4.29 -8.30 -0.92
CA HIS A 146 -4.35 -7.00 -0.21
C HIS A 146 -5.57 -6.16 -0.62
N LEU A 147 -5.94 -6.18 -1.90
CA LEU A 147 -7.08 -5.41 -2.41
C LEU A 147 -8.45 -6.12 -2.25
N GLY A 148 -8.45 -7.37 -1.78
CA GLY A 148 -9.67 -8.17 -1.64
C GLY A 148 -10.35 -8.43 -2.99
N ARG A 149 -9.57 -8.67 -4.05
CA ARG A 149 -10.03 -8.89 -5.43
C ARG A 149 -9.56 -10.24 -5.96
N SER A 150 -10.19 -10.72 -7.04
CA SER A 150 -9.62 -11.86 -7.79
C SER A 150 -8.36 -11.43 -8.54
N VAL A 151 -7.48 -12.40 -8.88
CA VAL A 151 -6.27 -12.16 -9.67
C VAL A 151 -6.62 -11.48 -11.00
N HIS A 152 -7.61 -12.02 -11.73
CA HIS A 152 -8.07 -11.47 -13.01
C HIS A 152 -8.59 -10.02 -12.89
N ALA A 153 -9.39 -9.72 -11.86
CA ALA A 153 -9.87 -8.36 -11.61
C ALA A 153 -8.71 -7.40 -11.26
N THR A 154 -7.65 -7.92 -10.63
CA THR A 154 -6.46 -7.15 -10.27
C THR A 154 -5.59 -6.86 -11.50
N GLU A 155 -5.45 -7.82 -12.42
CA GLU A 155 -4.78 -7.62 -13.71
C GLU A 155 -5.46 -6.52 -14.52
N ALA A 156 -6.77 -6.61 -14.69
CA ALA A 156 -7.56 -5.58 -15.36
C ALA A 156 -7.45 -4.21 -14.67
N LEU A 157 -7.42 -4.18 -13.33
CA LEU A 157 -7.21 -2.95 -12.57
C LEU A 157 -5.81 -2.36 -12.83
N LEU A 158 -4.76 -3.19 -12.83
CA LEU A 158 -3.39 -2.75 -13.09
C LEU A 158 -3.22 -2.16 -14.51
N VAL A 159 -3.89 -2.77 -15.51
CA VAL A 159 -3.90 -2.22 -16.89
C VAL A 159 -4.51 -0.81 -16.88
N ARG A 160 -5.71 -0.64 -16.32
CA ARG A 160 -6.37 0.67 -16.23
C ARG A 160 -5.57 1.68 -15.41
N ALA A 161 -4.98 1.25 -14.31
CA ALA A 161 -4.17 2.09 -13.44
C ALA A 161 -2.92 2.62 -14.16
N ARG A 162 -2.22 1.77 -14.92
CA ARG A 162 -1.08 2.18 -15.77
C ARG A 162 -1.50 3.20 -16.82
N SER A 163 -2.60 2.96 -17.52
CA SER A 163 -3.12 3.91 -18.52
C SER A 163 -3.51 5.25 -17.89
N ALA A 164 -4.12 5.24 -16.71
CA ALA A 164 -4.45 6.47 -15.97
C ALA A 164 -3.19 7.22 -15.53
N PHE A 165 -2.18 6.51 -15.03
CA PHE A 165 -0.90 7.09 -14.64
C PHE A 165 -0.20 7.74 -15.84
N ARG A 166 -0.09 7.04 -16.96
CA ARG A 166 0.55 7.56 -18.17
C ARG A 166 -0.10 8.86 -18.63
N ARG A 167 -1.42 8.89 -18.78
CA ARG A 167 -2.15 10.11 -19.15
C ARG A 167 -1.88 11.28 -18.19
N ALA A 168 -1.90 11.03 -16.88
CA ALA A 168 -1.65 12.07 -15.90
C ALA A 168 -0.20 12.55 -15.91
N TYR A 169 0.73 11.66 -16.24
CA TYR A 169 2.16 11.97 -16.36
C TYR A 169 2.44 12.87 -17.58
N GLU A 170 1.88 12.55 -18.74
CA GLU A 170 1.99 13.33 -19.98
C GLU A 170 1.39 14.74 -19.85
N VAL A 171 0.21 14.85 -19.21
CA VAL A 171 -0.43 16.16 -18.96
C VAL A 171 0.43 17.07 -18.08
N LYS A 172 1.14 16.52 -17.11
CA LYS A 172 2.09 17.29 -16.29
C LYS A 172 3.34 17.70 -17.07
N GLU A 173 3.79 16.86 -18.02
CA GLU A 173 4.94 17.17 -18.89
C GLU A 173 4.70 18.39 -19.76
N GLY A 174 3.51 18.50 -20.34
CA GLY A 174 3.11 19.65 -21.16
C GLY A 174 2.82 20.94 -20.38
N ARG A 175 2.80 20.90 -19.02
CA ARG A 175 2.62 22.09 -18.18
C ARG A 175 3.93 22.68 -17.67
N ASP A 176 4.97 21.86 -17.62
CA ASP A 176 6.29 22.24 -17.09
C ASP A 176 7.29 22.57 -18.24
N ALA A 177 6.86 22.45 -19.52
CA ALA A 177 7.58 22.81 -20.73
C ALA A 177 7.09 24.18 -21.26
#